data_8a9d6e1fb4d816e6e49cf779bc13695b
#
_entry.id   8a9d6e1fb4d816e6e49cf779bc13695b
#
_cell.length_a   1.000
_cell.length_b   1.000
_cell.length_c   1.000
_cell.angle_alpha   90.00
_cell.angle_beta   90.00
_cell.angle_gamma   90.00
#
_symmetry.space_group_name_H-M   'P 1'
#
loop_
_entity.id
_entity.type
_entity.pdbx_description
1 polymer ?
#
loop_
_entity_poly.entity_id
_entity_poly.type
_entity_poly.pdbx_seq_one_letter_code
_entity_poly.pdbx_strand_id
1 'polypeptide(L)'
;LRAHAHMKMREVAYFLGRLDKTVEANGKSILQNSLFTISTESGDGRHNNVKRELSGVFHAITSANGRFKTGQVMDVGAEGLDVYNTMIGAMGAKGELGPDKRDKRRIDKIRA
;
A
#
# COMPACT_ATOMS: atom_id res chain seq x y z
N LEU A 1 6.28 17.51 -13.97
CA LEU A 1 5.60 16.58 -13.03
C LEU A 1 5.47 15.18 -13.61
N ARG A 2 5.01 15.05 -14.86
CA ARG A 2 4.86 13.74 -15.51
C ARG A 2 6.19 13.02 -15.67
N ALA A 3 7.26 13.74 -16.05
CA ALA A 3 8.60 13.18 -16.20
C ALA A 3 9.16 12.69 -14.85
N HIS A 4 8.95 13.42 -13.78
CA HIS A 4 9.36 13.01 -12.43
C HIS A 4 8.60 11.79 -11.93
N ALA A 5 7.28 11.74 -12.14
CA ALA A 5 6.48 10.58 -11.78
C ALA A 5 6.93 9.34 -12.55
N HIS A 6 7.19 9.48 -13.83
CA HIS A 6 7.67 8.37 -14.68
C HIS A 6 9.03 7.86 -14.23
N MET A 7 9.96 8.77 -13.90
CA MET A 7 11.27 8.41 -13.37
C MET A 7 11.16 7.63 -12.05
N LYS A 8 10.35 8.12 -11.12
CA LYS A 8 10.12 7.43 -9.84
C LYS A 8 9.55 6.02 -10.05
N MET A 9 8.57 5.89 -10.93
CA MET A 9 7.96 4.58 -11.21
C MET A 9 8.93 3.61 -11.90
N ARG A 10 9.87 4.10 -12.70
CA ARG A 10 10.93 3.28 -13.27
C ARG A 10 11.86 2.72 -12.19
N GLU A 11 12.24 3.54 -11.20
CA GLU A 11 13.04 3.10 -10.06
C GLU A 11 12.29 2.07 -9.20
N VAL A 12 11.01 2.30 -8.95
CA VAL A 12 10.16 1.32 -8.26
C VAL A 12 10.10 0.00 -9.02
N ALA A 13 9.87 0.04 -10.33
CA ALA A 13 9.82 -1.16 -11.16
C ALA A 13 11.17 -1.92 -11.14
N TYR A 14 12.28 -1.21 -11.20
CA TYR A 14 13.61 -1.81 -11.08
C TYR A 14 13.80 -2.51 -9.72
N PHE A 15 13.44 -1.84 -8.64
CA PHE A 15 13.53 -2.38 -7.28
C PHE A 15 12.66 -3.64 -7.11
N LEU A 16 11.40 -3.57 -7.51
CA LEU A 16 10.50 -4.72 -7.44
C LEU A 16 10.98 -5.89 -8.32
N GLY A 17 11.52 -5.58 -9.49
CA GLY A 17 12.11 -6.59 -10.38
C GLY A 17 13.31 -7.31 -9.76
N ARG A 18 14.15 -6.59 -9.01
CA ARG A 18 15.27 -7.18 -8.26
C ARG A 18 14.76 -8.13 -7.16
N LEU A 19 13.74 -7.73 -6.44
CA LEU A 19 13.12 -8.57 -5.41
C LEU A 19 12.43 -9.80 -6.00
N ASP A 20 11.83 -9.67 -7.17
CA ASP A 20 11.16 -10.78 -7.85
C ASP A 20 12.14 -11.84 -8.35
N LYS A 21 13.35 -11.44 -8.71
CA LYS A 21 14.41 -12.35 -9.16
C LYS A 21 15.20 -13.03 -8.04
N THR A 22 15.05 -12.58 -6.81
CA THR A 22 15.76 -13.15 -5.66
C THR A 22 14.88 -14.14 -4.94
N VAL A 23 15.27 -15.41 -4.97
CA VAL A 23 14.49 -16.53 -4.41
C VAL A 23 14.94 -16.81 -2.99
N GLU A 24 13.99 -16.97 -2.08
CA GLU A 24 14.19 -17.35 -0.68
C GLU A 24 14.12 -18.87 -0.48
N ALA A 25 14.43 -19.32 0.72
CA ALA A 25 14.51 -20.74 1.07
C ALA A 25 13.19 -21.52 0.81
N ASN A 26 12.03 -20.85 0.85
CA ASN A 26 10.72 -21.46 0.56
C ASN A 26 10.43 -21.60 -0.94
N GLY A 27 11.36 -21.29 -1.81
CA GLY A 27 11.20 -21.38 -3.27
C GLY A 27 10.44 -20.22 -3.90
N LYS A 28 10.05 -19.22 -3.12
CA LYS A 28 9.36 -18.01 -3.59
C LYS A 28 10.31 -16.82 -3.59
N SER A 29 10.00 -15.82 -4.42
CA SER A 29 10.78 -14.60 -4.45
C SER A 29 10.58 -13.76 -3.19
N ILE A 30 11.53 -12.88 -2.89
CA ILE A 30 11.37 -11.89 -1.82
C ILE A 30 10.11 -11.07 -2.07
N LEU A 31 9.82 -10.69 -3.31
CA LEU A 31 8.62 -9.93 -3.66
C LEU A 31 7.34 -10.69 -3.30
N GLN A 32 7.28 -11.99 -3.62
CA GLN A 32 6.11 -12.82 -3.29
C GLN A 32 5.88 -12.94 -1.78
N ASN A 33 6.95 -13.03 -1.00
CA ASN A 33 6.87 -13.17 0.45
C ASN A 33 6.66 -11.85 1.20
N SER A 34 6.77 -10.73 0.53
CA SER A 34 6.77 -9.40 1.14
C SER A 34 5.50 -8.61 0.81
N LEU A 35 5.17 -7.69 1.71
CA LEU A 35 4.11 -6.71 1.50
C LEU A 35 4.74 -5.35 1.22
N PHE A 36 4.53 -4.85 0.01
CA PHE A 36 4.91 -3.49 -0.36
C PHE A 36 3.68 -2.66 -0.65
N THR A 37 3.73 -1.41 -0.25
CA THR A 37 2.75 -0.41 -0.67
C THR A 37 3.47 0.81 -1.22
N ILE A 38 2.90 1.36 -2.28
CA ILE A 38 3.28 2.65 -2.85
C ILE A 38 2.05 3.52 -2.75
N SER A 39 2.18 4.66 -2.10
CA SER A 39 1.05 5.53 -1.86
C SER A 39 1.40 6.99 -1.98
N THR A 40 0.38 7.82 -2.12
CA THR A 40 0.47 9.27 -1.97
C THR A 40 -0.11 9.69 -0.62
N GLU A 41 0.37 10.81 -0.10
CA GLU A 41 -0.12 11.36 1.18
C GLU A 41 -1.26 12.37 0.99
N SER A 42 -1.45 12.88 -0.23
CA SER A 42 -2.56 13.76 -0.58
C SER A 42 -2.97 13.54 -2.04
N GLY A 43 -4.22 13.81 -2.34
CA GLY A 43 -4.74 13.66 -3.69
C GLY A 43 -4.30 14.76 -4.66
N ASP A 44 -3.97 15.94 -4.15
CA ASP A 44 -3.60 17.11 -4.96
C ASP A 44 -2.13 17.53 -4.85
N GLY A 45 -1.33 16.80 -4.08
CA GLY A 45 0.09 17.09 -3.87
C GLY A 45 0.38 18.32 -3.01
N ARG A 46 -0.61 18.92 -2.38
CA ARG A 46 -0.42 20.11 -1.54
C ARG A 46 0.04 19.74 -0.13
N HIS A 47 1.03 20.49 0.35
CA HIS A 47 1.64 20.28 1.67
C HIS A 47 1.47 21.48 2.62
N ASN A 48 0.63 22.44 2.26
CA ASN A 48 0.38 23.61 3.13
C ASN A 48 -0.66 23.28 4.22
N ASN A 49 -0.69 24.10 5.25
CA ASN A 49 -1.57 23.90 6.41
C ASN A 49 -2.99 24.46 6.22
N VAL A 50 -3.27 25.14 5.10
CA VAL A 50 -4.52 25.89 4.94
C VAL A 50 -5.67 24.95 4.54
N LYS A 51 -5.47 24.12 3.54
CA LYS A 51 -6.45 23.14 3.11
C LYS A 51 -5.75 22.07 2.27
N ARG A 52 -5.95 20.80 2.62
CA ARG A 52 -5.47 19.66 1.84
C ARG A 52 -6.62 18.91 1.22
N GLU A 53 -6.45 18.52 -0.02
CA GLU A 53 -7.33 17.52 -0.61
C GLU A 53 -6.85 16.15 -0.17
N LEU A 54 -7.58 15.53 0.73
CA LEU A 54 -7.26 14.22 1.29
C LEU A 54 -8.02 13.07 0.60
N SER A 55 -8.94 13.41 -0.31
CA SER A 55 -9.57 12.41 -1.17
C SER A 55 -8.64 12.03 -2.34
N GLY A 56 -8.93 10.93 -3.00
CA GLY A 56 -8.16 10.48 -4.15
C GLY A 56 -6.74 9.99 -3.81
N VAL A 57 -6.44 9.74 -2.56
CA VAL A 57 -5.19 9.08 -2.15
C VAL A 57 -5.22 7.63 -2.62
N PHE A 58 -4.17 7.18 -3.28
CA PHE A 58 -4.09 5.81 -3.74
C PHE A 58 -3.05 4.99 -2.96
N HIS A 59 -3.31 3.69 -2.91
CA HIS A 59 -2.36 2.68 -2.44
C HIS A 59 -2.24 1.59 -3.49
N ALA A 60 -1.03 1.37 -4.01
CA ALA A 60 -0.72 0.20 -4.80
C ALA A 60 -0.06 -0.83 -3.88
N ILE A 61 -0.66 -2.01 -3.76
CA ILE A 61 -0.29 -3.03 -2.76
C ILE A 61 0.05 -4.33 -3.47
N THR A 62 1.15 -4.97 -3.07
CA THR A 62 1.51 -6.31 -3.54
C THR A 62 0.67 -7.40 -2.88
N SER A 63 0.70 -8.61 -3.43
CA SER A 63 -0.15 -9.71 -2.94
C SER A 63 0.23 -10.23 -1.55
N ALA A 64 1.46 -10.04 -1.12
CA ALA A 64 1.97 -10.60 0.15
C ALA A 64 1.64 -12.10 0.29
N ASN A 65 2.12 -12.89 -0.67
CA ASN A 65 1.88 -14.33 -0.75
C ASN A 65 0.38 -14.69 -0.80
N GLY A 66 -0.38 -13.96 -1.60
CA GLY A 66 -1.81 -14.21 -1.80
C GLY A 66 -2.74 -13.67 -0.71
N ARG A 67 -2.24 -12.84 0.22
CA ARG A 67 -3.07 -12.24 1.27
C ARG A 67 -3.95 -11.09 0.79
N PHE A 68 -3.57 -10.46 -0.33
CA PHE A 68 -4.29 -9.34 -0.93
C PHE A 68 -4.72 -9.65 -2.35
N LYS A 69 -5.86 -9.11 -2.74
CA LYS A 69 -6.32 -9.14 -4.14
C LYS A 69 -5.46 -8.24 -4.99
N THR A 70 -4.97 -8.73 -6.11
CA THR A 70 -4.17 -7.97 -7.07
C THR A 70 -4.81 -7.95 -8.45
N GLY A 71 -4.25 -7.16 -9.38
CA GLY A 71 -4.77 -7.04 -10.73
C GLY A 71 -6.08 -6.26 -10.83
N GLN A 72 -6.43 -5.50 -9.80
CA GLN A 72 -7.68 -4.75 -9.69
C GLN A 72 -7.40 -3.31 -9.26
N VAL A 73 -8.27 -2.40 -9.68
CA VAL A 73 -8.37 -1.05 -9.15
C VAL A 73 -9.71 -0.93 -8.44
N MET A 74 -9.68 -0.53 -7.18
CA MET A 74 -10.89 -0.44 -6.36
C MET A 74 -10.96 0.90 -5.65
N ASP A 75 -12.15 1.50 -5.66
CA ASP A 75 -12.50 2.55 -4.71
C ASP A 75 -13.05 1.87 -3.45
N VAL A 76 -12.33 2.03 -2.35
CA VAL A 76 -12.68 1.37 -1.10
C VAL A 76 -13.43 2.26 -0.12
N GLY A 77 -13.48 3.58 -0.38
CA GLY A 77 -14.21 4.54 0.45
C GLY A 77 -13.75 4.54 1.91
N ALA A 78 -12.45 4.40 2.16
CA ALA A 78 -11.89 4.27 3.49
C ALA A 78 -10.71 5.23 3.68
N GLU A 79 -10.27 5.40 4.92
CA GLU A 79 -9.13 6.21 5.24
C GLU A 79 -7.80 5.45 5.07
N GLY A 80 -6.70 6.18 4.84
CA GLY A 80 -5.38 5.57 4.69
C GLY A 80 -4.94 4.73 5.89
N LEU A 81 -5.29 5.15 7.11
CA LEU A 81 -5.01 4.36 8.32
C LEU A 81 -5.72 3.00 8.31
N ASP A 82 -6.90 2.90 7.71
CA ASP A 82 -7.61 1.62 7.60
C ASP A 82 -6.88 0.66 6.66
N VAL A 83 -6.23 1.20 5.60
CA VAL A 83 -5.36 0.41 4.73
C VAL A 83 -4.18 -0.15 5.53
N TYR A 84 -3.48 0.70 6.27
CA TYR A 84 -2.34 0.26 7.09
C TYR A 84 -2.74 -0.74 8.18
N ASN A 85 -3.87 -0.53 8.85
CA ASN A 85 -4.38 -1.48 9.84
C ASN A 85 -4.73 -2.83 9.20
N THR A 86 -5.23 -2.81 7.98
CA THR A 86 -5.47 -4.04 7.20
C THR A 86 -4.16 -4.76 6.89
N MET A 87 -3.12 -4.01 6.49
CA MET A 87 -1.79 -4.56 6.22
C MET A 87 -1.16 -5.17 7.46
N ILE A 88 -1.22 -4.47 8.61
CA ILE A 88 -0.71 -4.97 9.90
C ILE A 88 -1.35 -6.32 10.24
N GLY A 89 -2.66 -6.39 10.17
CA GLY A 89 -3.39 -7.62 10.45
C GLY A 89 -3.09 -8.74 9.46
N ALA A 90 -2.94 -8.42 8.18
CA ALA A 90 -2.62 -9.41 7.14
C ALA A 90 -1.26 -10.07 7.36
N MET A 91 -0.30 -9.31 7.88
CA MET A 91 1.05 -9.82 8.17
C MET A 91 1.17 -10.47 9.57
N GLY A 92 0.06 -10.63 10.28
CA GLY A 92 0.02 -11.28 11.59
C GLY A 92 0.52 -10.43 12.76
N ALA A 93 0.79 -9.16 12.53
CA ALA A 93 1.18 -8.24 13.61
C ALA A 93 -0.06 -7.84 14.43
N LYS A 94 0.16 -7.60 15.72
CA LYS A 94 -0.88 -7.15 16.64
C LYS A 94 -0.86 -5.62 16.75
N GLY A 95 -2.02 -5.06 17.05
CA GLY A 95 -2.19 -3.64 17.27
C GLY A 95 -2.83 -2.93 16.08
N GLU A 96 -3.17 -1.68 16.31
CA GLU A 96 -3.83 -0.81 15.36
C GLU A 96 -3.29 0.61 15.47
N LEU A 97 -3.14 1.28 14.33
CA LEU A 97 -2.71 2.67 14.26
C LEU A 97 -3.90 3.62 14.38
N GLY A 98 -3.61 4.80 14.89
CA GLY A 98 -4.57 5.90 15.02
C GLY A 98 -4.97 6.20 16.46
N PRO A 99 -5.60 7.38 16.69
CA PRO A 99 -6.05 7.78 18.02
C PRO A 99 -7.05 6.80 18.64
N ASP A 100 -7.04 6.66 19.96
CA ASP A 100 -7.93 5.71 20.66
C ASP A 100 -9.42 5.96 20.42
N LYS A 101 -9.79 7.23 20.24
CA LYS A 101 -11.19 7.61 19.97
C LYS A 101 -11.63 7.42 18.52
N ARG A 102 -10.71 7.05 17.61
CA ARG A 102 -11.03 6.82 16.22
C ARG A 102 -11.65 5.43 16.07
N ASP A 103 -12.72 5.36 15.30
CA ASP A 103 -13.27 4.08 14.85
C ASP A 103 -12.27 3.42 13.89
N LYS A 104 -11.58 2.43 14.37
CA LYS A 104 -10.52 1.71 13.61
C LYS A 104 -11.14 0.56 12.86
N ARG A 105 -10.98 0.60 11.54
CA ARG A 105 -11.56 -0.39 10.64
C ARG A 105 -10.47 -1.11 9.86
N ARG A 106 -10.83 -2.28 9.37
CA ARG A 106 -10.05 -3.04 8.39
C ARG A 106 -10.86 -3.15 7.11
N ILE A 107 -10.18 -3.19 5.98
CA ILE A 107 -10.81 -3.20 4.68
C ILE A 107 -10.80 -4.63 4.14
N ASP A 108 -11.81 -5.41 4.45
CA ASP A 108 -11.91 -6.81 4.03
C ASP A 108 -11.99 -6.95 2.50
N LYS A 109 -12.54 -5.94 1.84
CA LYS A 109 -12.69 -5.91 0.37
C LYS A 109 -11.38 -6.13 -0.39
N ILE A 110 -10.24 -5.71 0.16
CA ILE A 110 -8.92 -5.84 -0.47
C ILE A 110 -8.21 -7.15 -0.08
N ARG A 111 -8.72 -7.86 0.89
CA ARG A 111 -8.18 -9.15 1.31
C ARG A 111 -8.60 -10.25 0.34
N ALA A 112 -7.66 -11.15 0.09
CA ALA A 112 -7.95 -12.37 -0.68
C ALA A 112 -8.64 -13.42 0.17
#